data_43dc1f8770ca0f8862e481d096e93885
#
_entry.id   43dc1f8770ca0f8862e481d096e93885
#
_cell.length_a   1.000
_cell.length_b   1.000
_cell.length_c   1.000
_cell.angle_alpha   90.00
_cell.angle_beta   90.00
_cell.angle_gamma   90.00
#
_symmetry.space_group_name_H-M   'P 1'
#
loop_
_entity.id
_entity.type
_entity.pdbx_description
1 polymer ?
#
loop_
_entity_poly.entity_id
_entity_poly.type
_entity_poly.pdbx_seq_one_letter_code
_entity_poly.pdbx_strand_id
1 'polypeptide(L)'
;MIDMTIKTKNCQPGHFYAVGVGPGAPDLITLRAAGLIESADTVIVPRSELAGESLALLTIRDLIDKQEVIEHVYPMKRDSSRTRSCWAEVAAEVAARVSAGLAVVQVTIGDPMVYSTSSYLLESLVDLLPAKCIHVVPGISAFQATASVLGEPLTLQEDRLSIMPATDMDAVARALECCETLVLYKVGPRLR
;
A
#
# COMPACT_ATOMS: atom_id res chain seq x y z
N MET A 1 -8.54 -25.34 -12.55
CA MET A 1 -9.73 -25.17 -11.68
C MET A 1 -9.29 -24.30 -10.51
N ILE A 2 -9.90 -23.13 -10.33
CA ILE A 2 -9.59 -22.24 -9.19
C ILE A 2 -10.24 -22.86 -7.96
N ASP A 3 -9.46 -23.17 -6.91
CA ASP A 3 -10.01 -23.56 -5.61
C ASP A 3 -10.78 -22.36 -5.02
N MET A 4 -12.11 -22.45 -5.00
CA MET A 4 -13.02 -21.43 -4.48
C MET A 4 -13.23 -21.52 -2.96
N THR A 5 -12.50 -22.39 -2.28
CA THR A 5 -12.56 -22.48 -0.82
C THR A 5 -11.96 -21.21 -0.21
N ILE A 6 -12.75 -20.52 0.62
CA ILE A 6 -12.26 -19.36 1.38
C ILE A 6 -11.30 -19.90 2.45
N LYS A 7 -10.01 -19.95 2.11
CA LYS A 7 -8.93 -20.18 3.07
C LYS A 7 -8.08 -18.91 3.11
N THR A 8 -7.94 -18.33 4.28
CA THR A 8 -6.91 -17.30 4.49
C THR A 8 -5.55 -17.93 4.17
N LYS A 9 -4.78 -17.29 3.29
CA LYS A 9 -3.42 -17.75 3.02
C LYS A 9 -2.51 -17.20 4.10
N ASN A 10 -1.81 -18.09 4.78
CA ASN A 10 -0.75 -17.71 5.70
C ASN A 10 0.53 -17.32 4.94
N CYS A 11 1.37 -16.55 5.59
CA CYS A 11 2.71 -16.25 5.12
C CYS A 11 3.55 -17.52 4.96
N GLN A 12 4.44 -17.51 3.98
CA GLN A 12 5.48 -18.52 3.85
C GLN A 12 6.77 -17.98 4.48
N PRO A 13 7.49 -18.81 5.26
CA PRO A 13 8.80 -18.43 5.81
C PRO A 13 9.76 -18.02 4.69
N GLY A 14 10.55 -16.96 4.92
CA GLY A 14 11.48 -16.42 3.93
C GLY A 14 10.82 -15.72 2.74
N HIS A 15 9.64 -15.15 2.94
CA HIS A 15 8.92 -14.40 1.90
C HIS A 15 8.55 -12.99 2.39
N PHE A 16 8.53 -12.06 1.43
CA PHE A 16 8.09 -10.68 1.61
C PHE A 16 6.72 -10.44 0.96
N TYR A 17 5.87 -9.68 1.63
CA TYR A 17 4.54 -9.33 1.16
C TYR A 17 4.30 -7.82 1.29
N ALA A 18 4.08 -7.14 0.16
CA ALA A 18 3.54 -5.78 0.15
C ALA A 18 2.01 -5.87 0.17
N VAL A 19 1.38 -5.41 1.23
CA VAL A 19 -0.04 -5.66 1.52
C VAL A 19 -0.81 -4.36 1.63
N GLY A 20 -1.85 -4.21 0.80
CA GLY A 20 -2.83 -3.14 0.93
C GLY A 20 -3.85 -3.46 2.02
N VAL A 21 -4.01 -2.53 2.98
CA VAL A 21 -4.94 -2.69 4.11
C VAL A 21 -6.24 -1.90 3.93
N GLY A 22 -6.53 -1.48 2.71
CA GLY A 22 -7.76 -0.75 2.43
C GLY A 22 -7.70 0.72 2.86
N PRO A 23 -8.84 1.43 2.83
CA PRO A 23 -8.91 2.88 2.97
C PRO A 23 -8.78 3.40 4.41
N GLY A 24 -8.61 2.51 5.39
CA GLY A 24 -8.47 2.85 6.81
C GLY A 24 -9.59 2.30 7.72
N ALA A 25 -10.64 1.70 7.15
CA ALA A 25 -11.65 0.98 7.91
C ALA A 25 -11.23 -0.50 8.04
N PRO A 26 -11.16 -1.07 9.27
CA PRO A 26 -10.70 -2.45 9.49
C PRO A 26 -11.55 -3.52 8.78
N ASP A 27 -12.84 -3.29 8.62
CA ASP A 27 -13.79 -4.17 7.93
C ASP A 27 -13.64 -4.17 6.40
N LEU A 28 -12.83 -3.25 5.85
CA LEU A 28 -12.47 -3.20 4.43
C LEU A 28 -11.10 -3.81 4.12
N ILE A 29 -10.47 -4.46 5.09
CA ILE A 29 -9.29 -5.29 4.87
C ILE A 29 -9.71 -6.57 4.15
N THR A 30 -8.99 -6.95 3.09
CA THR A 30 -9.28 -8.22 2.41
C THR A 30 -8.94 -9.41 3.31
N LEU A 31 -9.68 -10.50 3.22
CA LEU A 31 -9.41 -11.74 3.97
C LEU A 31 -7.96 -12.24 3.77
N ARG A 32 -7.42 -12.06 2.57
CA ARG A 32 -6.04 -12.44 2.28
C ARG A 32 -5.05 -11.56 3.03
N ALA A 33 -5.28 -10.25 3.06
CA ALA A 33 -4.44 -9.30 3.78
C ALA A 33 -4.45 -9.60 5.28
N ALA A 34 -5.64 -9.81 5.86
CA ALA A 34 -5.79 -10.16 7.28
C ALA A 34 -5.00 -11.42 7.64
N GLY A 35 -5.19 -12.54 6.92
CA GLY A 35 -4.49 -13.79 7.21
C GLY A 35 -2.96 -13.70 7.05
N LEU A 36 -2.46 -12.87 6.13
CA LEU A 36 -1.02 -12.64 6.00
C LEU A 36 -0.49 -11.80 7.17
N ILE A 37 -1.19 -10.76 7.60
CA ILE A 37 -0.79 -9.93 8.74
C ILE A 37 -0.77 -10.78 10.02
N GLU A 38 -1.81 -11.55 10.28
CA GLU A 38 -1.91 -12.42 11.47
C GLU A 38 -0.81 -13.48 11.53
N SER A 39 -0.33 -13.97 10.38
CA SER A 39 0.68 -15.05 10.28
C SER A 39 2.10 -14.56 10.00
N ALA A 40 2.35 -13.27 9.93
CA ALA A 40 3.67 -12.71 9.73
C ALA A 40 4.55 -12.84 10.99
N ASP A 41 5.86 -12.91 10.80
CA ASP A 41 6.85 -12.77 11.89
C ASP A 41 7.13 -11.28 12.15
N THR A 42 7.20 -10.49 11.09
CA THR A 42 7.46 -9.04 11.16
C THR A 42 6.45 -8.28 10.33
N VAL A 43 5.89 -7.22 10.90
CA VAL A 43 5.00 -6.27 10.20
C VAL A 43 5.65 -4.90 10.14
N ILE A 44 5.93 -4.42 8.94
CA ILE A 44 6.50 -3.11 8.68
C ILE A 44 5.37 -2.13 8.35
N VAL A 45 5.35 -1.02 9.08
CA VAL A 45 4.29 -0.03 9.01
C VAL A 45 4.86 1.32 8.60
N PRO A 46 4.32 1.99 7.58
CA PRO A 46 4.75 3.33 7.22
C PRO A 46 4.24 4.35 8.23
N ARG A 47 5.10 5.27 8.63
CA ARG A 47 4.75 6.44 9.43
C ARG A 47 5.15 7.72 8.71
N SER A 48 4.30 8.74 8.76
CA SER A 48 4.65 10.08 8.30
C SER A 48 5.42 10.84 9.38
N GLU A 49 6.41 11.66 8.98
CA GLU A 49 7.14 12.54 9.91
C GLU A 49 6.21 13.50 10.68
N LEU A 50 5.08 13.87 10.07
CA LEU A 50 4.12 14.84 10.62
C LEU A 50 2.96 14.20 11.38
N ALA A 51 2.77 12.89 11.30
CA ALA A 51 1.68 12.17 11.97
C ALA A 51 2.15 11.60 13.30
N GLY A 52 1.33 11.73 14.32
CA GLY A 52 1.62 11.16 15.64
C GLY A 52 1.62 9.63 15.62
N GLU A 53 0.56 9.01 15.10
CA GLU A 53 0.38 7.57 15.02
C GLU A 53 0.15 7.14 13.56
N SER A 54 0.62 5.96 13.20
CA SER A 54 0.42 5.43 11.85
C SER A 54 -1.03 5.01 11.62
N LEU A 55 -1.71 5.61 10.64
CA LEU A 55 -3.05 5.19 10.25
C LEU A 55 -3.08 3.72 9.82
N ALA A 56 -2.03 3.24 9.16
CA ALA A 56 -1.93 1.83 8.77
C ALA A 56 -1.86 0.91 10.00
N LEU A 57 -1.12 1.31 11.05
CA LEU A 57 -1.06 0.56 12.30
C LEU A 57 -2.42 0.55 13.02
N LEU A 58 -3.09 1.71 13.10
CA LEU A 58 -4.43 1.80 13.67
C LEU A 58 -5.42 0.87 12.96
N THR A 59 -5.33 0.80 11.63
CA THR A 59 -6.23 -0.04 10.82
C THR A 59 -6.06 -1.53 11.10
N ILE A 60 -4.84 -2.00 11.39
CA ILE A 60 -4.52 -3.42 11.56
C ILE A 60 -4.31 -3.84 13.01
N ARG A 61 -4.46 -2.96 13.98
CA ARG A 61 -4.08 -3.21 15.38
C ARG A 61 -4.70 -4.48 15.97
N ASP A 62 -5.93 -4.80 15.58
CA ASP A 62 -6.66 -5.96 16.08
C ASP A 62 -6.19 -7.28 15.42
N LEU A 63 -5.35 -7.22 14.39
CA LEU A 63 -4.67 -8.34 13.73
C LEU A 63 -3.24 -8.57 14.27
N ILE A 64 -2.75 -7.68 15.13
CA ILE A 64 -1.40 -7.77 15.73
C ILE A 64 -1.51 -8.45 17.09
N ASP A 65 -0.76 -9.54 17.28
CA ASP A 65 -0.66 -10.30 18.54
C ASP A 65 0.81 -10.49 18.96
N LYS A 66 1.57 -11.24 18.16
CA LYS A 66 2.96 -11.64 18.48
C LYS A 66 4.00 -11.12 17.51
N GLN A 67 3.55 -10.52 16.44
CA GLN A 67 4.41 -10.01 15.36
C GLN A 67 5.32 -8.91 15.89
N GLU A 68 6.57 -8.90 15.44
CA GLU A 68 7.43 -7.74 15.61
C GLU A 68 6.91 -6.62 14.70
N VAL A 69 6.51 -5.49 15.29
CA VAL A 69 6.06 -4.31 14.53
C VAL A 69 7.18 -3.30 14.42
N ILE A 70 7.51 -2.92 13.18
CA ILE A 70 8.56 -1.93 12.89
C ILE A 70 7.93 -0.76 12.16
N GLU A 71 8.01 0.44 12.76
CA GLU A 71 7.58 1.66 12.11
C GLU A 71 8.74 2.32 11.36
N HIS A 72 8.58 2.49 10.05
CA HIS A 72 9.52 3.24 9.23
C HIS A 72 8.96 4.61 8.86
N VAL A 73 9.77 5.64 9.13
CA VAL A 73 9.48 7.01 8.71
C VAL A 73 10.07 7.23 7.32
N TYR A 74 9.20 7.35 6.32
CA TYR A 74 9.63 7.55 4.95
C TYR A 74 9.66 9.03 4.56
N PRO A 75 10.79 9.52 3.99
CA PRO A 75 10.86 10.89 3.49
C PRO A 75 9.91 11.07 2.30
N MET A 76 9.06 12.10 2.37
CA MET A 76 8.02 12.38 1.37
C MET A 76 8.55 13.04 0.07
N LYS A 77 9.84 13.38 0.00
CA LYS A 77 10.46 14.05 -1.16
C LYS A 77 11.01 13.03 -2.16
N ARG A 78 10.53 13.10 -3.41
CA ARG A 78 10.74 12.14 -4.48
C ARG A 78 12.19 12.01 -4.99
N ASP A 79 13.07 13.02 -4.78
CA ASP A 79 14.33 13.15 -5.54
C ASP A 79 15.57 13.51 -4.70
N SER A 80 15.59 13.20 -3.44
CA SER A 80 16.80 13.39 -2.66
C SER A 80 17.65 12.11 -2.61
N SER A 81 18.97 12.24 -2.64
CA SER A 81 19.90 11.13 -2.36
C SER A 81 19.54 10.45 -1.04
N ARG A 82 19.11 11.23 -0.04
CA ARG A 82 18.62 10.77 1.25
C ARG A 82 17.41 9.85 1.13
N THR A 83 16.46 10.12 0.22
CA THR A 83 15.30 9.27 0.00
C THR A 83 15.70 7.90 -0.56
N ARG A 84 16.61 7.87 -1.55
CA ARG A 84 17.14 6.62 -2.10
C ARG A 84 17.92 5.81 -1.07
N SER A 85 18.77 6.45 -0.27
CA SER A 85 19.50 5.76 0.81
C SER A 85 18.54 5.14 1.84
N CYS A 86 17.50 5.86 2.24
CA CYS A 86 16.51 5.34 3.16
C CYS A 86 15.80 4.08 2.62
N TRP A 87 15.40 4.07 1.34
CA TRP A 87 14.79 2.90 0.73
C TRP A 87 15.75 1.72 0.62
N ALA A 88 17.02 1.97 0.31
CA ALA A 88 18.03 0.93 0.26
C ALA A 88 18.31 0.32 1.65
N GLU A 89 18.33 1.13 2.70
CA GLU A 89 18.49 0.67 4.09
C GLU A 89 17.32 -0.22 4.51
N VAL A 90 16.07 0.22 4.26
CA VAL A 90 14.87 -0.56 4.56
C VAL A 90 14.85 -1.86 3.74
N ALA A 91 15.21 -1.79 2.46
CA ALA A 91 15.26 -2.99 1.61
C ALA A 91 16.32 -3.99 2.09
N ALA A 92 17.48 -3.52 2.53
CA ALA A 92 18.52 -4.38 3.09
C ALA A 92 18.07 -5.05 4.41
N GLU A 93 17.38 -4.32 5.29
CA GLU A 93 16.79 -4.86 6.51
C GLU A 93 15.75 -5.95 6.20
N VAL A 94 14.82 -5.67 5.28
CA VAL A 94 13.81 -6.64 4.82
C VAL A 94 14.47 -7.88 4.24
N ALA A 95 15.47 -7.70 3.36
CA ALA A 95 16.16 -8.81 2.71
C ALA A 95 16.91 -9.69 3.73
N ALA A 96 17.52 -9.09 4.75
CA ALA A 96 18.18 -9.83 5.82
C ALA A 96 17.19 -10.69 6.62
N ARG A 97 16.02 -10.17 6.99
CA ARG A 97 14.95 -10.88 7.69
C ARG A 97 14.39 -12.04 6.85
N VAL A 98 14.09 -11.76 5.58
CA VAL A 98 13.60 -12.79 4.64
C VAL A 98 14.65 -13.90 4.45
N SER A 99 15.93 -13.53 4.31
CA SER A 99 17.04 -14.51 4.18
C SER A 99 17.26 -15.33 5.45
N ALA A 100 16.90 -14.80 6.62
CA ALA A 100 16.88 -15.53 7.89
C ALA A 100 15.66 -16.47 8.02
N GLY A 101 14.80 -16.54 7.03
CA GLY A 101 13.61 -17.39 7.01
C GLY A 101 12.35 -16.75 7.61
N LEU A 102 12.40 -15.47 7.97
CA LEU A 102 11.23 -14.76 8.52
C LEU A 102 10.25 -14.37 7.40
N ALA A 103 8.97 -14.43 7.72
CA ALA A 103 7.90 -13.89 6.88
C ALA A 103 7.69 -12.40 7.20
N VAL A 104 7.92 -11.53 6.22
CA VAL A 104 7.85 -10.09 6.39
C VAL A 104 6.68 -9.52 5.61
N VAL A 105 5.78 -8.81 6.29
CA VAL A 105 4.66 -8.09 5.70
C VAL A 105 4.90 -6.59 5.83
N GLN A 106 4.91 -5.86 4.72
CA GLN A 106 4.85 -4.41 4.72
C GLN A 106 3.41 -3.98 4.39
N VAL A 107 2.77 -3.24 5.28
CA VAL A 107 1.41 -2.73 5.07
C VAL A 107 1.40 -1.32 4.48
N THR A 108 0.37 -1.01 3.72
CA THR A 108 0.09 0.33 3.21
C THR A 108 -1.40 0.61 3.18
N ILE A 109 -1.80 1.85 3.49
CA ILE A 109 -3.19 2.31 3.30
C ILE A 109 -3.54 2.28 1.81
N GLY A 110 -4.72 1.82 1.49
CA GLY A 110 -5.19 1.63 0.12
C GLY A 110 -4.57 0.40 -0.53
N ASP A 111 -3.99 0.59 -1.70
CA ASP A 111 -3.38 -0.44 -2.56
C ASP A 111 -1.88 -0.18 -2.74
N PRO A 112 -1.01 -1.19 -2.65
CA PRO A 112 0.45 -1.01 -2.76
C PRO A 112 0.92 -0.55 -4.13
N MET A 113 0.10 -0.68 -5.18
CA MET A 113 0.44 -0.30 -6.55
C MET A 113 -0.18 1.03 -7.00
N VAL A 114 -0.97 1.70 -6.12
CA VAL A 114 -1.63 2.97 -6.43
C VAL A 114 -1.10 4.09 -5.55
N TYR A 115 -0.20 4.91 -6.07
CA TYR A 115 0.44 6.06 -5.38
C TYR A 115 1.01 5.73 -4.00
N SER A 116 1.49 4.50 -3.83
CA SER A 116 2.03 3.97 -2.58
C SER A 116 3.54 4.09 -2.51
N THR A 117 4.05 4.25 -1.29
CA THR A 117 5.49 4.13 -0.99
C THR A 117 6.01 2.71 -1.12
N SER A 118 5.14 1.70 -1.06
CA SER A 118 5.50 0.29 -1.26
C SER A 118 6.19 0.04 -2.61
N SER A 119 5.85 0.80 -3.66
CA SER A 119 6.46 0.67 -4.99
C SER A 119 7.97 0.91 -4.96
N TYR A 120 8.46 1.87 -4.15
CA TYR A 120 9.90 2.14 -4.02
C TYR A 120 10.63 1.03 -3.28
N LEU A 121 10.01 0.45 -2.24
CA LEU A 121 10.58 -0.69 -1.54
C LEU A 121 10.62 -1.92 -2.45
N LEU A 122 9.55 -2.20 -3.19
CA LEU A 122 9.49 -3.30 -4.17
C LEU A 122 10.59 -3.17 -5.21
N GLU A 123 10.79 -1.96 -5.78
CA GLU A 123 11.87 -1.68 -6.73
C GLU A 123 13.26 -1.98 -6.14
N SER A 124 13.48 -1.61 -4.88
CA SER A 124 14.76 -1.85 -4.19
C SER A 124 14.98 -3.33 -3.82
N LEU A 125 13.90 -4.12 -3.64
CA LEU A 125 13.99 -5.53 -3.26
C LEU A 125 14.24 -6.47 -4.43
N VAL A 126 13.95 -6.06 -5.68
CA VAL A 126 14.11 -6.92 -6.88
C VAL A 126 15.53 -7.43 -7.05
N ASP A 127 16.53 -6.62 -6.69
CA ASP A 127 17.94 -7.00 -6.80
C ASP A 127 18.45 -7.77 -5.54
N LEU A 128 17.69 -7.78 -4.46
CA LEU A 128 18.10 -8.37 -3.19
C LEU A 128 17.44 -9.72 -2.89
N LEU A 129 16.25 -9.98 -3.45
CA LEU A 129 15.46 -11.17 -3.19
C LEU A 129 15.03 -11.86 -4.48
N PRO A 130 14.95 -13.19 -4.50
CA PRO A 130 14.36 -13.92 -5.63
C PRO A 130 12.90 -13.48 -5.87
N ALA A 131 12.51 -13.26 -7.13
CA ALA A 131 11.17 -12.81 -7.49
C ALA A 131 10.04 -13.69 -6.90
N LYS A 132 10.27 -15.00 -6.75
CA LYS A 132 9.32 -15.95 -6.13
C LYS A 132 9.04 -15.67 -4.65
N CYS A 133 9.92 -14.92 -3.97
CA CYS A 133 9.79 -14.57 -2.56
C CYS A 133 9.14 -13.20 -2.35
N ILE A 134 8.85 -12.45 -3.42
CA ILE A 134 8.24 -11.12 -3.37
C ILE A 134 6.78 -11.22 -3.84
N HIS A 135 5.86 -10.77 -2.99
CA HIS A 135 4.42 -10.83 -3.28
C HIS A 135 3.77 -9.47 -3.10
N VAL A 136 2.79 -9.18 -3.96
CA VAL A 136 1.93 -8.00 -3.85
C VAL A 136 0.50 -8.47 -3.62
N VAL A 137 -0.14 -7.89 -2.61
CA VAL A 137 -1.51 -8.20 -2.22
C VAL A 137 -2.34 -6.92 -2.33
N PRO A 138 -3.32 -6.86 -3.23
CA PRO A 138 -4.11 -5.66 -3.45
C PRO A 138 -4.97 -5.29 -2.24
N GLY A 139 -5.26 -4.01 -2.11
CA GLY A 139 -6.20 -3.46 -1.15
C GLY A 139 -7.22 -2.55 -1.84
N ILE A 140 -8.31 -2.23 -1.14
CA ILE A 140 -9.32 -1.29 -1.63
C ILE A 140 -8.73 0.11 -1.60
N SER A 141 -8.68 0.77 -2.75
CA SER A 141 -8.18 2.15 -2.85
C SER A 141 -9.17 3.17 -2.29
N ALA A 142 -8.67 4.30 -1.79
CA ALA A 142 -9.50 5.35 -1.19
C ALA A 142 -10.60 5.86 -2.14
N PHE A 143 -10.31 6.00 -3.44
CA PHE A 143 -11.30 6.49 -4.40
C PHE A 143 -12.47 5.50 -4.60
N GLN A 144 -12.23 4.18 -4.54
CA GLN A 144 -13.27 3.16 -4.59
C GLN A 144 -14.18 3.23 -3.35
N ALA A 145 -13.57 3.34 -2.17
CA ALA A 145 -14.32 3.51 -0.92
C ALA A 145 -15.13 4.81 -0.90
N THR A 146 -14.57 5.92 -1.42
CA THR A 146 -15.25 7.20 -1.53
C THR A 146 -16.50 7.08 -2.42
N ALA A 147 -16.38 6.46 -3.59
CA ALA A 147 -17.52 6.21 -4.49
C ALA A 147 -18.64 5.40 -3.80
N SER A 148 -18.25 4.37 -3.05
CA SER A 148 -19.21 3.53 -2.30
C SER A 148 -19.93 4.33 -1.21
N VAL A 149 -19.22 5.20 -0.48
CA VAL A 149 -19.82 6.06 0.56
C VAL A 149 -20.77 7.10 -0.03
N LEU A 150 -20.44 7.64 -1.21
CA LEU A 150 -21.29 8.60 -1.91
C LEU A 150 -22.48 7.94 -2.61
N GLY A 151 -22.44 6.63 -2.85
CA GLY A 151 -23.42 5.92 -3.65
C GLY A 151 -23.38 6.26 -5.13
N GLU A 152 -22.24 6.81 -5.60
CA GLU A 152 -22.03 7.26 -6.97
C GLU A 152 -21.04 6.33 -7.68
N PRO A 153 -21.42 5.75 -8.83
CA PRO A 153 -20.49 4.92 -9.60
C PRO A 153 -19.39 5.79 -10.21
N LEU A 154 -18.15 5.29 -10.20
CA LEU A 154 -17.02 5.97 -10.84
C LEU A 154 -17.12 5.95 -12.36
N THR A 155 -17.70 4.90 -12.93
CA THR A 155 -17.85 4.73 -14.37
C THR A 155 -19.10 3.93 -14.69
N LEU A 156 -19.74 4.25 -15.80
CA LEU A 156 -20.84 3.50 -16.39
C LEU A 156 -20.51 3.24 -17.87
N GLN A 157 -20.77 2.01 -18.34
CA GLN A 157 -20.59 1.63 -19.74
C GLN A 157 -19.20 2.00 -20.31
N GLU A 158 -19.12 3.01 -21.17
CA GLU A 158 -17.92 3.44 -21.88
C GLU A 158 -17.23 4.66 -21.22
N ASP A 159 -17.64 5.04 -20.01
CA ASP A 159 -17.05 6.16 -19.29
C ASP A 159 -15.55 5.93 -19.04
N ARG A 160 -14.79 6.99 -19.22
CA ARG A 160 -13.34 6.99 -18.99
C ARG A 160 -13.05 7.51 -17.59
N LEU A 161 -12.25 6.74 -16.84
CA LEU A 161 -11.73 7.10 -15.52
C LEU A 161 -10.27 7.51 -15.64
N SER A 162 -9.95 8.71 -15.20
CA SER A 162 -8.56 9.15 -15.03
C SER A 162 -8.19 9.27 -13.56
N ILE A 163 -7.00 8.81 -13.19
CA ILE A 163 -6.48 8.89 -11.83
C ILE A 163 -5.13 9.59 -11.86
N MET A 164 -5.02 10.75 -11.20
CA MET A 164 -3.81 11.55 -11.25
C MET A 164 -3.57 12.40 -10.00
N PRO A 165 -2.32 12.84 -9.74
CA PRO A 165 -2.06 13.80 -8.67
C PRO A 165 -2.45 15.20 -9.11
N ALA A 166 -3.03 16.00 -8.20
CA ALA A 166 -3.37 17.41 -8.41
C ALA A 166 -2.15 18.34 -8.29
N THR A 167 -0.98 17.94 -8.77
CA THR A 167 0.27 18.70 -8.69
C THR A 167 0.47 19.63 -9.89
N ASP A 168 -0.12 19.29 -11.03
CA ASP A 168 -0.11 20.06 -12.28
C ASP A 168 -1.56 20.38 -12.68
N MET A 169 -1.96 21.64 -12.53
CA MET A 169 -3.33 22.09 -12.80
C MET A 169 -3.66 22.15 -14.29
N ASP A 170 -2.67 22.36 -15.15
CA ASP A 170 -2.89 22.33 -16.60
C ASP A 170 -3.15 20.90 -17.08
N ALA A 171 -2.47 19.91 -16.49
CA ALA A 171 -2.76 18.51 -16.75
C ALA A 171 -4.16 18.11 -16.23
N VAL A 172 -4.57 18.62 -15.07
CA VAL A 172 -5.92 18.41 -14.51
C VAL A 172 -6.98 19.00 -15.44
N ALA A 173 -6.79 20.24 -15.94
CA ALA A 173 -7.72 20.88 -16.86
C ALA A 173 -7.88 20.06 -18.15
N ARG A 174 -6.78 19.61 -18.76
CA ARG A 174 -6.83 18.74 -19.94
C ARG A 174 -7.52 17.40 -19.68
N ALA A 175 -7.31 16.81 -18.50
CA ALA A 175 -7.95 15.55 -18.14
C ALA A 175 -9.47 15.70 -18.02
N LEU A 176 -9.97 16.83 -17.48
CA LEU A 176 -11.40 17.12 -17.38
C LEU A 176 -12.09 17.22 -18.74
N GLU A 177 -11.36 17.54 -19.81
CA GLU A 177 -11.90 17.56 -21.19
C GLU A 177 -11.92 16.16 -21.83
N CYS A 178 -11.23 15.18 -21.24
CA CYS A 178 -10.98 13.88 -21.85
C CYS A 178 -11.59 12.69 -21.11
N CYS A 179 -12.15 12.86 -19.91
CA CYS A 179 -12.75 11.79 -19.14
C CYS A 179 -14.00 12.24 -18.40
N GLU A 180 -14.89 11.29 -18.18
CA GLU A 180 -16.16 11.50 -17.48
C GLU A 180 -15.96 11.53 -15.96
N THR A 181 -14.94 10.83 -15.47
CA THR A 181 -14.58 10.83 -14.05
C THR A 181 -13.09 11.08 -13.85
N LEU A 182 -12.77 11.99 -12.95
CA LEU A 182 -11.41 12.33 -12.58
C LEU A 182 -11.19 12.12 -11.07
N VAL A 183 -10.28 11.23 -10.71
CA VAL A 183 -9.83 11.00 -9.32
C VAL A 183 -8.54 11.79 -9.09
N LEU A 184 -8.57 12.70 -8.13
CA LEU A 184 -7.44 13.54 -7.78
C LEU A 184 -6.78 13.09 -6.48
N TYR A 185 -5.50 12.73 -6.54
CA TYR A 185 -4.64 12.52 -5.39
C TYR A 185 -3.84 13.78 -5.04
N LYS A 186 -3.34 13.86 -3.81
CA LYS A 186 -2.46 14.95 -3.32
C LYS A 186 -3.09 16.34 -3.41
N VAL A 187 -4.39 16.42 -3.19
CA VAL A 187 -5.17 17.68 -3.22
C VAL A 187 -4.97 18.57 -2.00
N GLY A 188 -4.48 18.06 -0.86
CA GLY A 188 -4.47 18.70 0.46
C GLY A 188 -4.09 20.20 0.49
N PRO A 189 -2.98 20.66 -0.12
CA PRO A 189 -2.62 22.08 -0.13
C PRO A 189 -3.53 22.97 -1.00
N ARG A 190 -4.41 22.40 -1.82
CA ARG A 190 -5.21 23.07 -2.85
C ARG A 190 -6.71 23.07 -2.57
N LEU A 191 -7.16 22.32 -1.56
CA LEU A 191 -8.51 22.36 -1.03
C LEU A 191 -8.59 23.52 0.00
N ARG A 192 -8.71 24.75 -0.50
CA ARG A 192 -9.04 25.95 0.30
C ARG A 192 -10.21 26.67 -0.29
#